data_d9cc54e19269c42ab6696f4da7dc3e57
#
_entry.id   d9cc54e19269c42ab6696f4da7dc3e57
#
_cell.length_a   1.000
_cell.length_b   1.000
_cell.length_c   1.000
_cell.angle_alpha   90.00
_cell.angle_beta   90.00
_cell.angle_gamma   90.00
#
_symmetry.space_group_name_H-M   'P 1'
#
loop_
_entity.id
_entity.type
_entity.pdbx_description
1 polymer ?
#
loop_
_entity_poly.entity_id
_entity_poly.type
_entity_poly.pdbx_seq_one_letter_code
_entity_poly.pdbx_strand_id
1 'polypeptide(L)'
;MKRLFTVIGLGRFGYSVAQTLVTKGCEVLAIDKDEEKIQAISDFATFAVQCDATDERALKAVSAQNVDVAVVSIGENIEASILIVQTLKEMGVKSIVAKAVATIQGKILKNLGVDEVIYPERDAAIRLAHRLVSPSVLEYLELAPGYSVEEVSVSENLSGLSLEDVKLRGQYNLNVIGIKKQVTRMVKGRMMKEETFNFTPKPNDVIEKGDVLVMIGREEDLDRFCNNV
;
A
#
# COMPACT_ATOMS: atom_id res chain seq x y z
N MET A 1 13.88 21.25 -3.18
CA MET A 1 12.86 21.25 -4.26
C MET A 1 11.78 20.25 -3.89
N LYS A 2 10.50 20.59 -4.08
CA LYS A 2 9.42 19.63 -3.99
C LYS A 2 9.49 18.69 -5.20
N ARG A 3 9.24 17.38 -4.99
CA ARG A 3 9.18 16.43 -6.10
C ARG A 3 7.88 16.66 -6.88
N LEU A 4 7.99 16.62 -8.19
CA LEU A 4 6.84 16.75 -9.11
C LEU A 4 6.49 15.40 -9.68
N PHE A 5 5.22 15.04 -9.56
CA PHE A 5 4.64 13.80 -10.10
C PHE A 5 3.61 14.11 -11.15
N THR A 6 3.49 13.27 -12.18
CA THR A 6 2.27 13.23 -12.98
C THR A 6 1.49 11.98 -12.66
N VAL A 7 0.16 12.08 -12.57
CA VAL A 7 -0.75 10.96 -12.40
C VAL A 7 -1.72 10.97 -13.57
N ILE A 8 -1.62 9.95 -14.42
CA ILE A 8 -2.43 9.80 -15.63
C ILE A 8 -3.48 8.72 -15.41
N GLY A 9 -4.75 9.10 -15.52
CA GLY A 9 -5.89 8.27 -15.18
C GLY A 9 -6.33 8.45 -13.74
N LEU A 10 -7.43 9.19 -13.53
CA LEU A 10 -7.97 9.53 -12.22
C LEU A 10 -9.16 8.64 -11.83
N GLY A 11 -9.04 7.33 -12.13
CA GLY A 11 -9.90 6.34 -11.53
C GLY A 11 -9.66 6.24 -10.02
N ARG A 12 -10.38 5.34 -9.31
CA ARG A 12 -10.26 5.19 -7.84
C ARG A 12 -8.82 5.12 -7.35
N PHE A 13 -7.99 4.34 -8.03
CA PHE A 13 -6.58 4.19 -7.64
C PHE A 13 -5.77 5.48 -7.91
N GLY A 14 -5.81 6.02 -9.14
CA GLY A 14 -5.04 7.22 -9.50
C GLY A 14 -5.43 8.44 -8.68
N TYR A 15 -6.73 8.63 -8.41
CA TYR A 15 -7.22 9.68 -7.54
C TYR A 15 -6.61 9.58 -6.13
N SER A 16 -6.64 8.38 -5.52
CA SER A 16 -6.06 8.14 -4.20
C SER A 16 -4.55 8.38 -4.16
N VAL A 17 -3.83 7.98 -5.22
CA VAL A 17 -2.39 8.24 -5.35
C VAL A 17 -2.12 9.74 -5.42
N ALA A 18 -2.82 10.47 -6.29
CA ALA A 18 -2.64 11.90 -6.46
C ALA A 18 -2.93 12.66 -5.15
N GLN A 19 -4.06 12.36 -4.49
CA GLN A 19 -4.43 12.96 -3.21
C GLN A 19 -3.38 12.68 -2.11
N THR A 20 -2.88 11.46 -2.04
CA THR A 20 -1.87 11.08 -1.04
C THR A 20 -0.55 11.81 -1.29
N LEU A 21 -0.10 11.92 -2.55
CA LEU A 21 1.11 12.66 -2.91
C LEU A 21 1.01 14.13 -2.50
N VAL A 22 -0.12 14.78 -2.76
CA VAL A 22 -0.36 16.17 -2.34
C VAL A 22 -0.34 16.29 -0.81
N THR A 23 -1.00 15.39 -0.10
CA THR A 23 -0.99 15.37 1.39
C THR A 23 0.43 15.22 1.95
N LYS A 24 1.31 14.50 1.23
CA LYS A 24 2.73 14.36 1.56
C LYS A 24 3.58 15.57 1.15
N GLY A 25 2.96 16.62 0.60
CA GLY A 25 3.63 17.87 0.23
C GLY A 25 4.31 17.87 -1.13
N CYS A 26 4.02 16.86 -1.98
CA CYS A 26 4.51 16.81 -3.36
C CYS A 26 3.67 17.71 -4.28
N GLU A 27 4.24 18.09 -5.41
CA GLU A 27 3.50 18.72 -6.50
C GLU A 27 2.97 17.63 -7.44
N VAL A 28 1.71 17.79 -7.88
CA VAL A 28 1.03 16.80 -8.72
C VAL A 28 0.40 17.46 -9.94
N LEU A 29 0.76 16.95 -11.12
CA LEU A 29 0.07 17.16 -12.39
C LEU A 29 -0.90 15.97 -12.58
N ALA A 30 -2.18 16.20 -12.41
CA ALA A 30 -3.24 15.21 -12.57
C ALA A 30 -3.83 15.30 -13.97
N ILE A 31 -3.90 14.19 -14.69
CA ILE A 31 -4.36 14.11 -16.08
C ILE A 31 -5.45 13.04 -16.23
N ASP A 32 -6.59 13.39 -16.79
CA ASP A 32 -7.62 12.44 -17.23
C ASP A 32 -8.34 13.05 -18.45
N LYS A 33 -8.95 12.22 -19.28
CA LYS A 33 -9.81 12.67 -20.39
C LYS A 33 -11.21 13.10 -19.93
N ASP A 34 -11.61 12.67 -18.74
CA ASP A 34 -12.92 12.88 -18.14
C ASP A 34 -12.90 14.17 -17.31
N GLU A 35 -13.72 15.15 -17.71
CA GLU A 35 -13.82 16.44 -17.07
C GLU A 35 -14.29 16.35 -15.62
N GLU A 36 -15.24 15.44 -15.30
CA GLU A 36 -15.76 15.29 -13.94
C GLU A 36 -14.66 14.87 -12.96
N LYS A 37 -13.76 13.99 -13.40
CA LYS A 37 -12.61 13.55 -12.58
C LYS A 37 -11.59 14.66 -12.39
N ILE A 38 -11.38 15.49 -13.41
CA ILE A 38 -10.51 16.67 -13.31
C ILE A 38 -11.10 17.67 -12.34
N GLN A 39 -12.38 17.97 -12.41
CA GLN A 39 -13.05 18.85 -11.45
C GLN A 39 -12.94 18.32 -10.01
N ALA A 40 -13.14 17.00 -9.81
CA ALA A 40 -13.05 16.38 -8.50
C ALA A 40 -11.67 16.48 -7.83
N ILE A 41 -10.58 16.55 -8.61
CA ILE A 41 -9.21 16.64 -8.09
C ILE A 41 -8.66 18.06 -8.07
N SER A 42 -9.30 19.01 -8.75
CA SER A 42 -8.79 20.37 -8.97
C SER A 42 -8.50 21.14 -7.68
N ASP A 43 -9.26 20.88 -6.61
CA ASP A 43 -9.07 21.52 -5.31
C ASP A 43 -7.82 21.00 -4.56
N PHE A 44 -7.27 19.87 -4.97
CA PHE A 44 -6.16 19.21 -4.29
C PHE A 44 -4.88 19.24 -5.13
N ALA A 45 -4.96 18.92 -6.43
CA ALA A 45 -3.80 18.81 -7.30
C ALA A 45 -3.16 20.20 -7.54
N THR A 46 -1.83 20.21 -7.72
CA THR A 46 -1.11 21.45 -8.08
C THR A 46 -1.56 21.92 -9.47
N PHE A 47 -1.71 20.96 -10.40
CA PHE A 47 -2.24 21.16 -11.73
C PHE A 47 -3.21 20.03 -12.04
N ALA A 48 -4.38 20.35 -12.57
CA ALA A 48 -5.37 19.38 -13.04
C ALA A 48 -5.72 19.70 -14.49
N VAL A 49 -5.50 18.79 -15.41
CA VAL A 49 -5.63 19.04 -16.84
C VAL A 49 -6.44 17.95 -17.52
N GLN A 50 -7.52 18.36 -18.21
CA GLN A 50 -8.27 17.48 -19.07
C GLN A 50 -7.54 17.32 -20.40
N CYS A 51 -7.04 16.10 -20.66
CA CYS A 51 -6.56 15.76 -22.00
C CYS A 51 -6.58 14.25 -22.25
N ASP A 52 -6.57 13.86 -23.51
CA ASP A 52 -6.34 12.46 -23.88
C ASP A 52 -4.82 12.19 -23.87
N ALA A 53 -4.38 11.43 -22.87
CA ALA A 53 -2.98 11.11 -22.70
C ALA A 53 -2.42 10.14 -23.78
N THR A 54 -3.25 9.59 -24.65
CA THR A 54 -2.79 8.83 -25.83
C THR A 54 -2.31 9.74 -26.96
N ASP A 55 -2.63 11.04 -26.90
CA ASP A 55 -2.10 12.04 -27.80
C ASP A 55 -0.78 12.61 -27.25
N GLU A 56 0.32 12.29 -27.94
CA GLU A 56 1.65 12.78 -27.61
C GLU A 56 1.74 14.32 -27.54
N ARG A 57 1.02 15.02 -28.45
CA ARG A 57 1.02 16.48 -28.48
C ARG A 57 0.35 17.06 -27.23
N ALA A 58 -0.72 16.42 -26.77
CA ALA A 58 -1.40 16.82 -25.55
C ALA A 58 -0.49 16.63 -24.32
N LEU A 59 0.21 15.50 -24.22
CA LEU A 59 1.19 15.27 -23.14
C LEU A 59 2.34 16.27 -23.16
N LYS A 60 2.87 16.62 -24.34
CA LYS A 60 3.92 17.64 -24.51
C LYS A 60 3.42 19.03 -24.09
N ALA A 61 2.20 19.40 -24.47
CA ALA A 61 1.62 20.70 -24.16
C ALA A 61 1.49 20.93 -22.65
N VAL A 62 1.20 19.88 -21.87
CA VAL A 62 1.12 19.95 -20.41
C VAL A 62 2.45 19.67 -19.72
N SER A 63 3.53 19.56 -20.49
CA SER A 63 4.90 19.32 -19.98
C SER A 63 5.03 18.05 -19.12
N ALA A 64 4.29 16.98 -19.45
CA ALA A 64 4.28 15.72 -18.72
C ALA A 64 5.66 15.05 -18.62
N GLN A 65 6.63 15.45 -19.44
CA GLN A 65 8.03 15.00 -19.41
C GLN A 65 8.87 15.65 -18.30
N ASN A 66 8.46 16.79 -17.78
CA ASN A 66 9.25 17.57 -16.81
C ASN A 66 8.97 17.17 -15.36
N VAL A 67 8.72 15.88 -15.12
CA VAL A 67 8.38 15.34 -13.81
C VAL A 67 9.44 14.37 -13.30
N ASP A 68 9.49 14.18 -12.00
CA ASP A 68 10.39 13.19 -11.39
C ASP A 68 9.88 11.77 -11.61
N VAL A 69 8.55 11.58 -11.51
CA VAL A 69 7.89 10.28 -11.69
C VAL A 69 6.54 10.46 -12.38
N ALA A 70 6.27 9.59 -13.35
CA ALA A 70 4.94 9.45 -13.96
C ALA A 70 4.25 8.18 -13.45
N VAL A 71 3.01 8.32 -12.99
CA VAL A 71 2.14 7.21 -12.57
C VAL A 71 1.05 7.02 -13.62
N VAL A 72 1.08 5.90 -14.34
CA VAL A 72 0.06 5.54 -15.34
C VAL A 72 -0.95 4.59 -14.68
N SER A 73 -2.12 5.12 -14.36
CA SER A 73 -3.18 4.43 -13.59
C SER A 73 -4.35 3.95 -14.46
N ILE A 74 -4.11 3.69 -15.74
CA ILE A 74 -5.12 3.21 -16.66
C ILE A 74 -5.09 1.68 -16.68
N GLY A 75 -6.13 1.04 -16.15
CA GLY A 75 -6.20 -0.42 -16.03
C GLY A 75 -7.08 -1.09 -17.10
N GLU A 76 -8.26 -0.55 -17.33
CA GLU A 76 -9.27 -1.19 -18.21
C GLU A 76 -8.90 -1.13 -19.70
N ASN A 77 -8.29 -0.03 -20.13
CA ASN A 77 -7.80 0.12 -21.50
C ASN A 77 -6.30 -0.19 -21.58
N ILE A 78 -5.97 -1.46 -21.82
CA ILE A 78 -4.59 -1.95 -21.92
C ILE A 78 -3.82 -1.26 -23.03
N GLU A 79 -4.45 -1.05 -24.20
CA GLU A 79 -3.85 -0.39 -25.34
C GLU A 79 -3.45 1.04 -25.00
N ALA A 80 -4.36 1.83 -24.44
CA ALA A 80 -4.07 3.19 -24.00
C ALA A 80 -2.93 3.23 -22.96
N SER A 81 -2.94 2.30 -21.99
CA SER A 81 -1.88 2.19 -20.98
C SER A 81 -0.50 1.98 -21.61
N ILE A 82 -0.41 1.08 -22.60
CA ILE A 82 0.83 0.78 -23.31
C ILE A 82 1.29 1.98 -24.14
N LEU A 83 0.39 2.61 -24.92
CA LEU A 83 0.70 3.78 -25.73
C LEU A 83 1.23 4.94 -24.89
N ILE A 84 0.55 5.23 -23.76
CA ILE A 84 0.95 6.31 -22.86
C ILE A 84 2.36 6.04 -22.27
N VAL A 85 2.60 4.81 -21.81
CA VAL A 85 3.93 4.44 -21.29
C VAL A 85 5.00 4.59 -22.35
N GLN A 86 4.76 4.12 -23.57
CA GLN A 86 5.68 4.25 -24.68
C GLN A 86 5.98 5.73 -24.97
N THR A 87 4.96 6.57 -25.08
CA THR A 87 5.10 8.01 -25.29
C THR A 87 5.91 8.69 -24.19
N LEU A 88 5.65 8.39 -22.92
CA LEU A 88 6.39 8.94 -21.78
C LEU A 88 7.87 8.53 -21.83
N LYS A 89 8.17 7.30 -22.21
CA LYS A 89 9.57 6.83 -22.41
C LYS A 89 10.26 7.59 -23.55
N GLU A 90 9.60 7.77 -24.68
CA GLU A 90 10.13 8.53 -25.83
C GLU A 90 10.33 10.01 -25.48
N MET A 91 9.48 10.58 -24.62
CA MET A 91 9.63 11.93 -24.07
C MET A 91 10.75 12.05 -23.02
N GLY A 92 11.36 10.95 -22.60
CA GLY A 92 12.49 10.92 -21.67
C GLY A 92 12.10 11.05 -20.19
N VAL A 93 10.88 10.70 -19.82
CA VAL A 93 10.47 10.62 -18.40
C VAL A 93 11.37 9.65 -17.66
N LYS A 94 11.98 10.09 -16.56
CA LYS A 94 13.02 9.35 -15.85
C LYS A 94 12.50 8.10 -15.15
N SER A 95 11.35 8.21 -14.51
CA SER A 95 10.76 7.09 -13.77
C SER A 95 9.28 6.97 -14.07
N ILE A 96 8.84 5.76 -14.39
CA ILE A 96 7.44 5.44 -14.70
C ILE A 96 7.00 4.27 -13.84
N VAL A 97 5.89 4.49 -13.12
CA VAL A 97 5.13 3.46 -12.41
C VAL A 97 3.85 3.21 -13.17
N ALA A 98 3.52 1.96 -13.48
CA ALA A 98 2.31 1.66 -14.23
C ALA A 98 1.43 0.62 -13.53
N LYS A 99 0.13 0.86 -13.54
CA LYS A 99 -0.87 -0.10 -13.08
C LYS A 99 -1.11 -1.15 -14.16
N ALA A 100 -1.16 -2.41 -13.76
CA ALA A 100 -1.60 -3.52 -14.58
C ALA A 100 -2.78 -4.25 -13.94
N VAL A 101 -3.71 -4.73 -14.75
CA VAL A 101 -4.85 -5.58 -14.32
C VAL A 101 -4.63 -7.05 -14.68
N ALA A 102 -3.73 -7.33 -15.62
CA ALA A 102 -3.40 -8.68 -16.06
C ALA A 102 -1.88 -8.91 -16.09
N THR A 103 -1.48 -10.15 -15.83
CA THR A 103 -0.05 -10.54 -15.83
C THR A 103 0.62 -10.27 -17.17
N ILE A 104 -0.09 -10.50 -18.28
CA ILE A 104 0.45 -10.27 -19.62
C ILE A 104 0.69 -8.77 -19.87
N GLN A 105 -0.23 -7.91 -19.44
CA GLN A 105 -0.05 -6.45 -19.50
C GLN A 105 1.20 -6.03 -18.72
N GLY A 106 1.37 -6.53 -17.49
CA GLY A 106 2.55 -6.19 -16.70
C GLY A 106 3.85 -6.66 -17.31
N LYS A 107 3.88 -7.82 -18.00
CA LYS A 107 5.05 -8.27 -18.76
C LYS A 107 5.39 -7.31 -19.90
N ILE A 108 4.38 -6.86 -20.63
CA ILE A 108 4.57 -5.88 -21.73
C ILE A 108 5.11 -4.57 -21.18
N LEU A 109 4.51 -4.03 -20.10
CA LEU A 109 4.95 -2.79 -19.46
C LEU A 109 6.41 -2.89 -18.96
N LYS A 110 6.80 -4.02 -18.36
CA LYS A 110 8.19 -4.28 -17.96
C LYS A 110 9.14 -4.28 -19.17
N ASN A 111 8.76 -4.90 -20.27
CA ASN A 111 9.57 -4.92 -21.49
C ASN A 111 9.71 -3.53 -22.12
N LEU A 112 8.75 -2.63 -21.94
CA LEU A 112 8.84 -1.21 -22.30
C LEU A 112 9.76 -0.41 -21.37
N GLY A 113 10.29 -1.03 -20.31
CA GLY A 113 11.22 -0.39 -19.38
C GLY A 113 10.52 0.45 -18.30
N VAL A 114 9.29 0.08 -17.92
CA VAL A 114 8.64 0.66 -16.74
C VAL A 114 9.42 0.24 -15.49
N ASP A 115 9.68 1.20 -14.60
CA ASP A 115 10.50 0.96 -13.41
C ASP A 115 9.75 0.06 -12.40
N GLU A 116 8.44 0.30 -12.26
CA GLU A 116 7.59 -0.47 -11.36
C GLU A 116 6.23 -0.77 -11.99
N VAL A 117 5.79 -2.01 -11.91
CA VAL A 117 4.44 -2.44 -12.30
C VAL A 117 3.69 -2.89 -11.05
N ILE A 118 2.56 -2.27 -10.80
CA ILE A 118 1.71 -2.54 -9.65
C ILE A 118 0.40 -3.21 -10.05
N TYR A 119 -0.14 -4.06 -9.14
CA TYR A 119 -1.38 -4.80 -9.33
C TYR A 119 -2.32 -4.58 -8.12
N PRO A 120 -2.86 -3.37 -7.93
CA PRO A 120 -3.53 -2.99 -6.69
C PRO A 120 -4.66 -3.93 -6.26
N GLU A 121 -5.46 -4.37 -7.22
CA GLU A 121 -6.59 -5.26 -6.96
C GLU A 121 -6.12 -6.67 -6.55
N ARG A 122 -5.10 -7.21 -7.22
CA ARG A 122 -4.53 -8.51 -6.90
C ARG A 122 -3.88 -8.49 -5.52
N ASP A 123 -3.09 -7.47 -5.25
CA ASP A 123 -2.34 -7.36 -3.99
C ASP A 123 -3.31 -7.16 -2.80
N ALA A 124 -4.39 -6.38 -3.00
CA ALA A 124 -5.47 -6.26 -2.02
C ALA A 124 -6.24 -7.57 -1.82
N ALA A 125 -6.50 -8.32 -2.90
CA ALA A 125 -7.19 -9.60 -2.82
C ALA A 125 -6.37 -10.66 -2.08
N ILE A 126 -5.05 -10.70 -2.30
CA ILE A 126 -4.14 -11.60 -1.57
C ILE A 126 -4.20 -11.30 -0.06
N ARG A 127 -4.05 -10.04 0.33
CA ARG A 127 -4.15 -9.64 1.75
C ARG A 127 -5.49 -10.02 2.36
N LEU A 128 -6.60 -9.79 1.65
CA LEU A 128 -7.92 -10.17 2.12
C LEU A 128 -8.03 -11.69 2.29
N ALA A 129 -7.52 -12.48 1.33
CA ALA A 129 -7.58 -13.93 1.38
C ALA A 129 -6.83 -14.49 2.61
N HIS A 130 -5.63 -13.99 2.91
CA HIS A 130 -4.88 -14.37 4.13
C HIS A 130 -5.72 -14.12 5.39
N ARG A 131 -6.33 -12.95 5.51
CA ARG A 131 -7.19 -12.62 6.67
C ARG A 131 -8.44 -13.51 6.77
N LEU A 132 -9.01 -13.91 5.66
CA LEU A 132 -10.20 -14.79 5.65
C LEU A 132 -9.86 -16.23 6.02
N VAL A 133 -8.68 -16.70 5.66
CA VAL A 133 -8.20 -18.07 6.01
C VAL A 133 -7.77 -18.14 7.48
N SER A 134 -7.12 -17.11 7.99
CA SER A 134 -6.61 -17.04 9.37
C SER A 134 -7.30 -15.90 10.13
N PRO A 135 -8.44 -16.15 10.81
CA PRO A 135 -9.21 -15.08 11.47
C PRO A 135 -8.46 -14.31 12.57
N SER A 136 -7.40 -14.89 13.13
CA SER A 136 -6.50 -14.22 14.08
C SER A 136 -5.58 -13.19 13.40
N VAL A 137 -5.35 -13.30 12.07
CA VAL A 137 -4.52 -12.36 11.31
C VAL A 137 -5.34 -11.14 10.91
N LEU A 138 -4.97 -9.98 11.41
CA LEU A 138 -5.63 -8.71 11.13
C LEU A 138 -5.05 -8.00 9.91
N GLU A 139 -3.73 -8.08 9.73
CA GLU A 139 -3.00 -7.51 8.60
C GLU A 139 -1.88 -8.46 8.16
N TYR A 140 -1.59 -8.44 6.86
CA TYR A 140 -0.57 -9.24 6.19
C TYR A 140 0.24 -8.36 5.24
N LEU A 141 1.56 -8.42 5.35
CA LEU A 141 2.49 -7.74 4.45
C LEU A 141 3.61 -8.70 4.04
N GLU A 142 3.60 -9.13 2.78
CA GLU A 142 4.71 -9.91 2.21
C GLU A 142 5.97 -9.03 2.12
N LEU A 143 7.08 -9.54 2.65
CA LEU A 143 8.40 -8.89 2.58
C LEU A 143 9.26 -9.48 1.46
N ALA A 144 9.19 -10.79 1.31
CA ALA A 144 9.87 -11.58 0.29
C ALA A 144 9.11 -12.89 0.11
N PRO A 145 9.32 -13.64 -0.97
CA PRO A 145 8.66 -14.94 -1.15
C PRO A 145 8.79 -15.85 0.08
N GLY A 146 7.65 -16.17 0.71
CA GLY A 146 7.58 -17.00 1.90
C GLY A 146 7.96 -16.33 3.24
N TYR A 147 8.08 -15.00 3.26
CA TYR A 147 8.32 -14.21 4.47
C TYR A 147 7.35 -13.04 4.57
N SER A 148 6.70 -12.88 5.71
CA SER A 148 5.73 -11.82 5.95
C SER A 148 5.91 -11.12 7.30
N VAL A 149 5.28 -9.96 7.40
CA VAL A 149 4.89 -9.34 8.66
C VAL A 149 3.40 -9.50 8.81
N GLU A 150 2.97 -9.99 9.96
CA GLU A 150 1.56 -10.17 10.28
C GLU A 150 1.18 -9.53 11.60
N GLU A 151 -0.03 -9.00 11.64
CA GLU A 151 -0.69 -8.55 12.86
C GLU A 151 -1.63 -9.65 13.35
N VAL A 152 -1.31 -10.24 14.49
CA VAL A 152 -2.06 -11.37 15.03
C VAL A 152 -2.68 -11.01 16.37
N SER A 153 -4.00 -11.19 16.47
CA SER A 153 -4.76 -10.94 17.70
C SER A 153 -4.43 -11.98 18.78
N VAL A 154 -4.15 -11.50 19.98
CA VAL A 154 -3.88 -12.36 21.14
C VAL A 154 -5.16 -13.05 21.59
N SER A 155 -5.13 -14.39 21.59
CA SER A 155 -6.23 -15.24 22.06
C SER A 155 -6.31 -15.29 23.59
N GLU A 156 -7.38 -15.89 24.11
CA GLU A 156 -7.56 -16.14 25.55
C GLU A 156 -6.42 -16.98 26.14
N ASN A 157 -5.92 -17.96 25.38
CA ASN A 157 -4.90 -18.91 25.83
C ASN A 157 -3.55 -18.25 26.11
N LEU A 158 -3.28 -17.10 25.47
CA LEU A 158 -2.02 -16.36 25.65
C LEU A 158 -2.15 -15.18 26.62
N SER A 159 -3.39 -14.86 27.05
CA SER A 159 -3.64 -13.74 27.93
C SER A 159 -2.97 -13.92 29.29
N GLY A 160 -2.27 -12.90 29.76
CA GLY A 160 -1.55 -12.91 31.03
C GLY A 160 -0.13 -13.52 30.96
N LEU A 161 0.29 -14.03 29.80
CA LEU A 161 1.66 -14.53 29.61
C LEU A 161 2.61 -13.41 29.21
N SER A 162 3.88 -13.54 29.60
CA SER A 162 4.93 -12.69 29.05
C SER A 162 5.36 -13.18 27.67
N LEU A 163 5.98 -12.29 26.84
CA LEU A 163 6.54 -12.70 25.55
C LEU A 163 7.58 -13.81 25.68
N GLU A 164 8.32 -13.84 26.81
CA GLU A 164 9.30 -14.89 27.11
C GLU A 164 8.63 -16.24 27.38
N ASP A 165 7.48 -16.24 28.06
CA ASP A 165 6.73 -17.46 28.37
C ASP A 165 6.10 -18.08 27.14
N VAL A 166 5.67 -17.24 26.18
CA VAL A 166 5.12 -17.71 24.87
C VAL A 166 6.20 -18.33 23.98
N LYS A 167 7.48 -18.02 24.21
CA LYS A 167 8.65 -18.60 23.51
C LYS A 167 8.57 -18.51 21.98
N LEU A 168 8.03 -17.41 21.46
CA LEU A 168 7.79 -17.23 20.02
C LEU A 168 9.05 -17.48 19.17
N ARG A 169 10.19 -16.96 19.61
CA ARG A 169 11.47 -17.16 18.92
C ARG A 169 11.97 -18.62 19.02
N GLY A 170 11.81 -19.25 20.16
CA GLY A 170 12.33 -20.62 20.41
C GLY A 170 11.48 -21.72 19.78
N GLN A 171 10.15 -21.55 19.78
CA GLN A 171 9.22 -22.59 19.31
C GLN A 171 8.78 -22.40 17.84
N TYR A 172 8.65 -21.14 17.42
CA TYR A 172 8.06 -20.80 16.13
C TYR A 172 9.01 -20.05 15.19
N ASN A 173 10.25 -19.72 15.61
CA ASN A 173 11.19 -18.87 14.87
C ASN A 173 10.63 -17.50 14.49
N LEU A 174 9.70 -16.98 15.29
CA LEU A 174 9.04 -15.69 15.05
C LEU A 174 9.66 -14.59 15.91
N ASN A 175 9.77 -13.40 15.35
CA ASN A 175 10.16 -12.22 16.11
C ASN A 175 8.95 -11.29 16.26
N VAL A 176 8.69 -10.82 17.50
CA VAL A 176 7.73 -9.75 17.77
C VAL A 176 8.44 -8.41 17.57
N ILE A 177 7.92 -7.59 16.67
CA ILE A 177 8.44 -6.26 16.36
C ILE A 177 7.58 -5.14 16.93
N GLY A 178 6.40 -5.48 17.46
CA GLY A 178 5.52 -4.51 18.09
C GLY A 178 4.35 -5.18 18.80
N ILE A 179 3.76 -4.45 19.75
CA ILE A 179 2.50 -4.82 20.43
C ILE A 179 1.56 -3.63 20.38
N LYS A 180 0.38 -3.81 19.77
CA LYS A 180 -0.71 -2.85 19.83
C LYS A 180 -1.61 -3.22 21.00
N LYS A 181 -1.89 -2.25 21.87
CA LYS A 181 -2.78 -2.41 23.03
C LYS A 181 -3.95 -1.46 22.96
N GLN A 182 -5.13 -1.94 23.29
CA GLN A 182 -6.29 -1.07 23.50
C GLN A 182 -6.33 -0.63 24.97
N VAL A 183 -6.04 0.64 25.21
CA VAL A 183 -6.08 1.24 26.54
C VAL A 183 -7.35 2.09 26.64
N THR A 184 -8.14 1.84 27.68
CA THR A 184 -9.30 2.69 27.98
C THR A 184 -8.83 3.86 28.85
N ARG A 185 -8.85 5.08 28.32
CA ARG A 185 -8.56 6.31 29.07
C ARG A 185 -9.82 7.14 29.30
N MET A 186 -9.88 7.76 30.47
CA MET A 186 -10.93 8.73 30.76
C MET A 186 -10.50 10.11 30.22
N VAL A 187 -11.14 10.59 29.16
CA VAL A 187 -10.91 11.91 28.57
C VAL A 187 -12.15 12.75 28.75
N LYS A 188 -12.04 13.87 29.48
CA LYS A 188 -13.15 14.81 29.79
C LYS A 188 -14.42 14.11 30.31
N GLY A 189 -14.26 13.13 31.20
CA GLY A 189 -15.37 12.40 31.82
C GLY A 189 -16.05 11.34 30.94
N ARG A 190 -15.45 11.01 29.78
CA ARG A 190 -15.90 9.91 28.89
C ARG A 190 -14.79 8.88 28.78
N MET A 191 -15.16 7.60 28.86
CA MET A 191 -14.26 6.50 28.56
C MET A 191 -14.01 6.46 27.05
N MET A 192 -12.78 6.66 26.62
CA MET A 192 -12.34 6.53 25.24
C MET A 192 -11.36 5.38 25.14
N LYS A 193 -11.56 4.51 24.14
CA LYS A 193 -10.57 3.50 23.78
C LYS A 193 -9.50 4.17 22.92
N GLU A 194 -8.26 4.09 23.34
CA GLU A 194 -7.09 4.57 22.61
C GLU A 194 -6.21 3.38 22.29
N GLU A 195 -5.77 3.28 21.03
CA GLU A 195 -4.78 2.28 20.64
C GLU A 195 -3.38 2.83 20.94
N THR A 196 -2.59 2.07 21.66
CA THR A 196 -1.18 2.38 21.92
C THR A 196 -0.30 1.36 21.21
N PHE A 197 0.84 1.80 20.69
CA PHE A 197 1.78 0.94 20.00
C PHE A 197 3.14 0.91 20.71
N ASN A 198 3.48 -0.24 21.29
CA ASN A 198 4.83 -0.50 21.81
C ASN A 198 5.68 -1.09 20.66
N PHE A 199 6.58 -0.32 20.10
CA PHE A 199 7.49 -0.73 19.01
C PHE A 199 8.85 -1.27 19.49
N THR A 200 9.06 -1.40 20.79
CA THR A 200 10.25 -2.00 21.40
C THR A 200 9.84 -2.99 22.50
N PRO A 201 9.13 -4.09 22.13
CA PRO A 201 8.66 -5.05 23.12
C PRO A 201 9.82 -5.72 23.83
N LYS A 202 9.64 -5.95 25.13
CA LYS A 202 10.62 -6.61 26.00
C LYS A 202 10.16 -8.03 26.34
N PRO A 203 11.07 -8.95 26.66
CA PRO A 203 10.72 -10.33 27.01
C PRO A 203 9.67 -10.45 28.12
N ASN A 204 9.72 -9.54 29.10
CA ASN A 204 8.82 -9.52 30.26
C ASN A 204 7.53 -8.70 30.03
N ASP A 205 7.29 -8.20 28.82
CA ASP A 205 6.03 -7.55 28.51
C ASP A 205 4.90 -8.57 28.51
N VAL A 206 3.89 -8.34 29.34
CA VAL A 206 2.71 -9.18 29.43
C VAL A 206 1.72 -8.81 28.33
N ILE A 207 1.22 -9.83 27.65
CA ILE A 207 0.20 -9.69 26.61
C ILE A 207 -1.17 -10.07 27.17
N GLU A 208 -2.19 -9.36 26.71
CA GLU A 208 -3.57 -9.54 27.18
C GLU A 208 -4.48 -9.88 26.00
N LYS A 209 -5.60 -10.53 26.29
CA LYS A 209 -6.64 -10.78 25.27
C LYS A 209 -7.04 -9.49 24.55
N GLY A 210 -7.00 -9.51 23.25
CA GLY A 210 -7.33 -8.37 22.40
C GLY A 210 -6.16 -7.43 22.09
N ASP A 211 -4.98 -7.66 22.71
CA ASP A 211 -3.73 -7.11 22.20
C ASP A 211 -3.44 -7.67 20.81
N VAL A 212 -2.64 -6.96 20.02
CA VAL A 212 -2.22 -7.41 18.70
C VAL A 212 -0.70 -7.48 18.66
N LEU A 213 -0.18 -8.66 18.37
CA LEU A 213 1.25 -8.85 18.13
C LEU A 213 1.58 -8.58 16.67
N VAL A 214 2.54 -7.69 16.44
CA VAL A 214 3.14 -7.49 15.11
C VAL A 214 4.35 -8.38 15.02
N MET A 215 4.27 -9.41 14.21
CA MET A 215 5.29 -10.46 14.11
C MET A 215 5.89 -10.53 12.72
N ILE A 216 7.15 -10.95 12.65
CA ILE A 216 7.87 -11.19 11.41
C ILE A 216 8.46 -12.60 11.42
N GLY A 217 8.31 -13.33 10.32
CA GLY A 217 8.84 -14.67 10.17
C GLY A 217 8.55 -15.28 8.80
N ARG A 218 8.75 -16.60 8.72
CA ARG A 218 8.28 -17.37 7.56
C ARG A 218 6.77 -17.57 7.66
N GLU A 219 6.09 -17.54 6.54
CA GLU A 219 4.64 -17.79 6.48
C GLU A 219 4.26 -19.12 7.14
N GLU A 220 5.01 -20.21 6.88
CA GLU A 220 4.81 -21.52 7.51
C GLU A 220 4.87 -21.47 9.05
N ASP A 221 5.77 -20.66 9.60
CA ASP A 221 5.94 -20.51 11.03
C ASP A 221 4.83 -19.64 11.65
N LEU A 222 4.39 -18.60 10.94
CA LEU A 222 3.25 -17.75 11.31
C LEU A 222 1.94 -18.55 11.27
N ASP A 223 1.68 -19.30 10.21
CA ASP A 223 0.52 -20.18 10.10
C ASP A 223 0.50 -21.22 11.23
N ARG A 224 1.66 -21.85 11.52
CA ARG A 224 1.77 -22.81 12.64
C ARG A 224 1.45 -22.17 13.98
N PHE A 225 1.87 -20.94 14.22
CA PHE A 225 1.51 -20.19 15.42
C PHE A 225 0.02 -19.90 15.46
N CYS A 226 -0.56 -19.31 14.39
CA CYS A 226 -1.98 -18.94 14.32
C CYS A 226 -2.93 -20.15 14.49
N ASN A 227 -2.52 -21.34 14.07
CA ASN A 227 -3.31 -22.56 14.21
C ASN A 227 -3.23 -23.19 15.62
N ASN A 228 -2.24 -22.80 16.44
CA ASN A 228 -2.02 -23.35 17.77
C ASN A 228 -2.48 -22.40 18.91
N VAL A 229 -2.95 -21.23 18.58
CA VAL A 229 -3.44 -20.19 19.49
C VAL A 229 -4.81 -19.73 19.09
#